data_de2e414f3631de8831d93b9090941265
#
_entry.id   de2e414f3631de8831d93b9090941265
#
_cell.length_a   1.000
_cell.length_b   1.000
_cell.length_c   1.000
_cell.angle_alpha   90.00
_cell.angle_beta   90.00
_cell.angle_gamma   90.00
#
_symmetry.space_group_name_H-M   'P 1'
#
loop_
_entity.id
_entity.type
_entity.pdbx_description
1 polymer ?
#
loop_
_entity_poly.entity_id
_entity_poly.type
_entity_poly.pdbx_seq_one_letter_code
_entity_poly.pdbx_strand_id
1 'polypeptide(L)'
;MMDTMLSTLRAGLPELGVTIPEGADEKLCRFGCELVEQNKVMNLTAITEPEAVAKLHLLDCLTVLKCADLSGKRLIDVGCGAGFPGVPLKIGCPGLDLTLLDSLGKRMNWLEATLPKLGVEATYITARAEEAVADRREQYDFATSRAVARLNILLELTAPYVMVGGAVLAMKGAAGKEELSECKIAIRQLGLKLEAVHEFPMDCTNHMVIVLRTGAPTPAKFPRRYAKIKASPL
;
A
#
# COMPACT_ATOMS: atom_id res chain seq x y z
N MET A 1 24.94 -1.90 5.90
CA MET A 1 23.57 -1.83 5.33
C MET A 1 22.53 -2.28 6.35
N MET A 2 22.52 -3.56 6.75
CA MET A 2 21.55 -4.10 7.70
C MET A 2 21.52 -3.32 9.02
N ASP A 3 22.65 -3.10 9.65
CA ASP A 3 22.76 -2.41 10.96
C ASP A 3 22.25 -0.96 10.89
N THR A 4 22.57 -0.26 9.80
CA THR A 4 22.08 1.11 9.57
C THR A 4 20.55 1.14 9.42
N MET A 5 19.98 0.25 8.62
CA MET A 5 18.52 0.13 8.50
C MET A 5 17.87 -0.17 9.85
N LEU A 6 18.45 -1.11 10.60
CA LEU A 6 17.91 -1.56 11.89
C LEU A 6 17.95 -0.45 12.94
N SER A 7 19.06 0.28 13.06
CA SER A 7 19.17 1.41 13.98
C SER A 7 18.19 2.52 13.64
N THR A 8 18.04 2.84 12.34
CA THR A 8 17.10 3.86 11.86
C THR A 8 15.65 3.44 12.11
N LEU A 9 15.31 2.18 11.80
CA LEU A 9 13.97 1.64 12.01
C LEU A 9 13.60 1.66 13.50
N ARG A 10 14.49 1.17 14.38
CA ARG A 10 14.28 1.16 15.83
C ARG A 10 14.14 2.55 16.44
N ALA A 11 14.83 3.54 15.91
CA ALA A 11 14.67 4.93 16.34
C ALA A 11 13.31 5.52 15.88
N GLY A 12 12.90 5.27 14.64
CA GLY A 12 11.69 5.86 14.07
C GLY A 12 10.37 5.23 14.55
N LEU A 13 10.35 3.96 14.94
CA LEU A 13 9.12 3.28 15.40
C LEU A 13 8.46 3.99 16.60
N PRO A 14 9.18 4.34 17.68
CA PRO A 14 8.60 5.08 18.80
C PRO A 14 8.15 6.49 18.41
N GLU A 15 8.90 7.18 17.54
CA GLU A 15 8.54 8.52 17.06
C GLU A 15 7.20 8.52 16.31
N LEU A 16 6.94 7.46 15.54
CA LEU A 16 5.66 7.26 14.86
C LEU A 16 4.57 6.67 15.79
N GLY A 17 4.93 6.25 16.99
CA GLY A 17 4.03 5.54 17.90
C GLY A 17 3.52 4.21 17.31
N VAL A 18 4.35 3.52 16.53
CA VAL A 18 4.06 2.22 15.92
C VAL A 18 4.74 1.12 16.72
N THR A 19 3.98 0.10 17.08
CA THR A 19 4.50 -1.13 17.73
C THR A 19 4.40 -2.27 16.73
N ILE A 20 5.47 -3.04 16.61
CA ILE A 20 5.55 -4.24 15.77
C ILE A 20 5.98 -5.45 16.61
N PRO A 21 5.69 -6.69 16.18
CA PRO A 21 6.12 -7.88 16.89
C PRO A 21 7.63 -8.01 17.02
N GLU A 22 8.08 -8.78 18.02
CA GLU A 22 9.49 -9.11 18.22
C GLU A 22 10.09 -9.77 16.96
N GLY A 23 11.27 -9.32 16.55
CA GLY A 23 11.97 -9.78 15.34
C GLY A 23 11.40 -9.26 14.02
N ALA A 24 10.29 -8.50 14.02
CA ALA A 24 9.74 -7.91 12.81
C ALA A 24 10.66 -6.82 12.25
N ASP A 25 11.36 -6.08 13.09
CA ASP A 25 12.35 -5.08 12.69
C ASP A 25 13.50 -5.69 11.88
N GLU A 26 14.06 -6.82 12.31
CA GLU A 26 15.09 -7.53 11.55
C GLU A 26 14.54 -8.07 10.23
N LYS A 27 13.31 -8.61 10.22
CA LYS A 27 12.66 -9.13 9.03
C LYS A 27 12.39 -8.01 8.00
N LEU A 28 11.94 -6.84 8.45
CA LEU A 28 11.79 -5.65 7.63
C LEU A 28 13.11 -5.21 7.00
N CYS A 29 14.19 -5.17 7.78
CA CYS A 29 15.51 -4.80 7.27
C CYS A 29 16.06 -5.83 6.28
N ARG A 30 15.84 -7.14 6.50
CA ARG A 30 16.18 -8.19 5.52
C ARG A 30 15.43 -7.97 4.21
N PHE A 31 14.13 -7.68 4.25
CA PHE A 31 13.37 -7.32 3.07
C PHE A 31 13.94 -6.08 2.37
N GLY A 32 14.33 -5.05 3.11
CA GLY A 32 15.02 -3.87 2.58
C GLY A 32 16.36 -4.21 1.90
N CYS A 33 17.13 -5.14 2.46
CA CYS A 33 18.37 -5.62 1.84
C CYS A 33 18.10 -6.37 0.52
N GLU A 34 17.12 -7.26 0.49
CA GLU A 34 16.70 -7.96 -0.74
C GLU A 34 16.23 -6.99 -1.82
N LEU A 35 15.49 -5.94 -1.43
CA LEU A 35 15.08 -4.86 -2.34
C LEU A 35 16.28 -4.18 -2.99
N VAL A 36 17.26 -3.74 -2.19
CA VAL A 36 18.44 -3.01 -2.68
C VAL A 36 19.29 -3.91 -3.58
N GLU A 37 19.45 -5.18 -3.21
CA GLU A 37 20.19 -6.14 -4.05
C GLU A 37 19.48 -6.38 -5.39
N GLN A 38 18.18 -6.66 -5.35
CA GLN A 38 17.39 -6.87 -6.58
C GLN A 38 17.31 -5.61 -7.45
N ASN A 39 17.36 -4.44 -6.82
CA ASN A 39 17.31 -3.15 -7.54
C ASN A 39 18.47 -2.97 -8.52
N LYS A 40 19.60 -3.62 -8.30
CA LYS A 40 20.77 -3.59 -9.22
C LYS A 40 20.44 -4.16 -10.61
N VAL A 41 19.43 -5.00 -10.71
CA VAL A 41 19.03 -5.68 -11.96
C VAL A 41 17.61 -5.36 -12.44
N MET A 42 16.76 -4.78 -11.60
CA MET A 42 15.33 -4.65 -11.93
C MET A 42 14.76 -3.23 -11.84
N ASN A 43 15.51 -2.24 -11.37
CA ASN A 43 15.03 -0.85 -11.18
C ASN A 43 13.69 -0.79 -10.40
N LEU A 44 13.69 -1.32 -9.19
CA LEU A 44 12.51 -1.38 -8.32
C LEU A 44 12.24 -0.06 -7.61
N THR A 45 13.29 0.68 -7.28
CA THR A 45 13.25 1.94 -6.54
C THR A 45 14.41 2.85 -6.89
N ALA A 46 14.21 4.16 -6.75
CA ALA A 46 15.29 5.14 -6.81
C ALA A 46 16.02 5.31 -5.45
N ILE A 47 15.44 4.77 -4.37
CA ILE A 47 15.95 4.91 -2.99
C ILE A 47 16.75 3.65 -2.64
N THR A 48 18.06 3.78 -2.49
CA THR A 48 18.97 2.65 -2.23
C THR A 48 19.82 2.83 -0.97
N GLU A 49 19.93 4.06 -0.46
CA GLU A 49 20.67 4.35 0.76
C GLU A 49 19.96 3.70 1.96
N PRO A 50 20.69 2.98 2.83
CA PRO A 50 20.06 2.18 3.89
C PRO A 50 19.16 2.96 4.83
N GLU A 51 19.59 4.16 5.24
CA GLU A 51 18.79 5.04 6.09
C GLU A 51 17.51 5.51 5.39
N ALA A 52 17.61 5.90 4.12
CA ALA A 52 16.47 6.33 3.32
C ALA A 52 15.50 5.18 3.05
N VAL A 53 15.99 3.96 2.81
CA VAL A 53 15.13 2.77 2.70
C VAL A 53 14.36 2.52 4.00
N ALA A 54 15.02 2.58 5.15
CA ALA A 54 14.38 2.40 6.45
C ALA A 54 13.29 3.47 6.68
N LYS A 55 13.57 4.74 6.42
CA LYS A 55 12.63 5.84 6.63
C LYS A 55 11.50 5.88 5.59
N LEU A 56 11.86 6.01 4.31
CA LEU A 56 10.93 6.32 3.22
C LEU A 56 10.25 5.10 2.60
N HIS A 57 10.69 3.89 2.95
CA HIS A 57 10.02 2.67 2.54
C HIS A 57 9.44 1.92 3.74
N LEU A 58 10.25 1.55 4.73
CA LEU A 58 9.78 0.67 5.80
C LEU A 58 8.89 1.42 6.79
N LEU A 59 9.40 2.49 7.42
CA LEU A 59 8.64 3.28 8.41
C LEU A 59 7.42 3.96 7.79
N ASP A 60 7.56 4.55 6.59
CA ASP A 60 6.45 5.15 5.87
C ASP A 60 5.28 4.18 5.70
N CYS A 61 5.54 2.95 5.26
CA CYS A 61 4.51 1.94 5.13
C CYS A 61 3.85 1.56 6.46
N LEU A 62 4.62 1.47 7.53
CA LEU A 62 4.11 1.10 8.86
C LEU A 62 3.17 2.16 9.45
N THR A 63 3.18 3.40 8.96
CA THR A 63 2.23 4.45 9.37
C THR A 63 0.77 4.02 9.16
N VAL A 64 0.50 3.16 8.20
CA VAL A 64 -0.85 2.63 7.92
C VAL A 64 -1.41 1.85 9.13
N LEU A 65 -0.56 1.21 9.94
CA LEU A 65 -0.96 0.50 11.16
C LEU A 65 -1.55 1.44 12.23
N LYS A 66 -1.31 2.76 12.12
CA LYS A 66 -1.94 3.79 12.98
C LYS A 66 -3.32 4.20 12.49
N CYS A 67 -3.67 3.85 11.26
CA CYS A 67 -4.87 4.34 10.60
C CYS A 67 -6.00 3.30 10.61
N ALA A 68 -5.68 2.01 10.78
CA ALA A 68 -6.65 0.92 10.81
C ALA A 68 -6.09 -0.30 11.56
N ASP A 69 -6.97 -1.04 12.25
CA ASP A 69 -6.62 -2.36 12.78
C ASP A 69 -6.69 -3.39 11.64
N LEU A 70 -5.53 -3.91 11.26
CA LEU A 70 -5.37 -4.88 10.19
C LEU A 70 -5.31 -6.34 10.66
N SER A 71 -5.35 -6.58 11.98
CA SER A 71 -5.24 -7.93 12.53
C SER A 71 -6.42 -8.82 12.14
N GLY A 72 -6.14 -9.96 11.52
CA GLY A 72 -7.17 -10.88 11.02
C GLY A 72 -7.99 -10.35 9.85
N LYS A 73 -7.55 -9.27 9.19
CA LYS A 73 -8.24 -8.65 8.06
C LYS A 73 -7.64 -9.05 6.72
N ARG A 74 -8.45 -9.01 5.67
CA ARG A 74 -8.02 -9.19 4.28
C ARG A 74 -7.68 -7.84 3.67
N LEU A 75 -6.45 -7.70 3.21
CA LEU A 75 -5.97 -6.48 2.57
C LEU A 75 -5.41 -6.79 1.17
N ILE A 76 -5.82 -5.99 0.20
CA ILE A 76 -5.21 -6.01 -1.13
C ILE A 76 -4.34 -4.77 -1.34
N ASP A 77 -3.08 -4.97 -1.73
CA ASP A 77 -2.16 -3.91 -2.15
C ASP A 77 -2.21 -3.79 -3.68
N VAL A 78 -2.86 -2.74 -4.17
CA VAL A 78 -3.12 -2.53 -5.60
C VAL A 78 -1.99 -1.72 -6.23
N GLY A 79 -1.28 -2.34 -7.17
CA GLY A 79 -0.07 -1.77 -7.75
C GLY A 79 1.10 -1.82 -6.77
N CYS A 80 1.28 -2.97 -6.11
CA CYS A 80 2.24 -3.15 -5.03
C CYS A 80 3.71 -2.92 -5.43
N GLY A 81 4.03 -2.95 -6.72
CA GLY A 81 5.38 -2.72 -7.21
C GLY A 81 6.39 -3.68 -6.62
N ALA A 82 7.32 -3.15 -5.83
CA ALA A 82 8.29 -3.93 -5.07
C ALA A 82 7.76 -4.43 -3.71
N GLY A 83 6.42 -4.51 -3.53
CA GLY A 83 5.77 -5.00 -2.32
C GLY A 83 5.43 -3.91 -1.29
N PHE A 84 5.32 -2.65 -1.71
CA PHE A 84 5.01 -1.53 -0.81
C PHE A 84 3.62 -0.94 -1.06
N PRO A 85 2.80 -0.74 -0.01
CA PRO A 85 3.12 -0.93 1.41
C PRO A 85 2.86 -2.35 1.95
N GLY A 86 2.29 -3.27 1.17
CA GLY A 86 1.74 -4.54 1.63
C GLY A 86 2.73 -5.40 2.44
N VAL A 87 3.95 -5.58 1.96
CA VAL A 87 4.95 -6.44 2.64
C VAL A 87 5.35 -5.91 4.00
N PRO A 88 5.74 -4.63 4.18
CA PRO A 88 5.97 -4.08 5.52
C PRO A 88 4.77 -4.21 6.45
N LEU A 89 3.55 -4.02 5.96
CA LEU A 89 2.33 -4.18 6.75
C LEU A 89 2.14 -5.63 7.21
N LYS A 90 2.37 -6.62 6.35
CA LYS A 90 2.30 -8.05 6.71
C LYS A 90 3.35 -8.42 7.75
N ILE A 91 4.57 -7.87 7.63
CA ILE A 91 5.64 -8.12 8.61
C ILE A 91 5.29 -7.47 9.95
N GLY A 92 4.78 -6.23 9.93
CA GLY A 92 4.37 -5.50 11.15
C GLY A 92 3.08 -6.01 11.79
N CYS A 93 2.23 -6.68 11.02
CA CYS A 93 0.97 -7.28 11.45
C CYS A 93 0.82 -8.71 10.89
N PRO A 94 1.42 -9.73 11.51
CA PRO A 94 1.45 -11.10 10.97
C PRO A 94 0.07 -11.74 10.75
N GLY A 95 -0.94 -11.31 11.51
CA GLY A 95 -2.32 -11.76 11.34
C GLY A 95 -3.04 -11.22 10.11
N LEU A 96 -2.42 -10.29 9.37
CA LEU A 96 -2.97 -9.73 8.13
C LEU A 96 -3.01 -10.81 7.02
N ASP A 97 -4.14 -10.97 6.33
CA ASP A 97 -4.23 -11.75 5.09
C ASP A 97 -3.94 -10.82 3.91
N LEU A 98 -2.75 -10.95 3.34
CA LEU A 98 -2.20 -10.06 2.34
C LEU A 98 -2.36 -10.62 0.93
N THR A 99 -2.96 -9.83 0.04
CA THR A 99 -2.92 -10.03 -1.40
C THR A 99 -2.12 -8.91 -2.06
N LEU A 100 -1.12 -9.28 -2.87
CA LEU A 100 -0.30 -8.38 -3.67
C LEU A 100 -0.77 -8.43 -5.12
N LEU A 101 -1.08 -7.27 -5.70
CA LEU A 101 -1.51 -7.16 -7.09
C LEU A 101 -0.66 -6.15 -7.84
N ASP A 102 -0.03 -6.59 -8.93
CA ASP A 102 0.67 -5.72 -9.88
C ASP A 102 0.59 -6.30 -11.30
N SER A 103 0.62 -5.46 -12.31
CA SER A 103 0.59 -5.88 -13.72
C SER A 103 1.94 -6.34 -14.26
N LEU A 104 3.03 -6.08 -13.56
CA LEU A 104 4.39 -6.38 -14.00
C LEU A 104 4.87 -7.73 -13.47
N GLY A 105 4.74 -8.77 -14.27
CA GLY A 105 5.08 -10.15 -13.90
C GLY A 105 6.50 -10.32 -13.33
N LYS A 106 7.50 -9.57 -13.83
CA LYS A 106 8.86 -9.65 -13.29
C LYS A 106 8.93 -9.28 -11.81
N ARG A 107 8.19 -8.25 -11.38
CA ARG A 107 8.12 -7.82 -9.98
C ARG A 107 7.41 -8.87 -9.11
N MET A 108 6.29 -9.37 -9.61
CA MET A 108 5.51 -10.40 -8.91
C MET A 108 6.30 -11.69 -8.73
N ASN A 109 6.98 -12.17 -9.78
CA ASN A 109 7.84 -13.35 -9.70
C ASN A 109 8.99 -13.19 -8.67
N TRP A 110 9.57 -11.98 -8.58
CA TRP A 110 10.57 -11.70 -7.57
C TRP A 110 9.99 -11.77 -6.15
N LEU A 111 8.83 -11.13 -5.91
CA LEU A 111 8.16 -11.19 -4.61
C LEU A 111 7.79 -12.63 -4.23
N GLU A 112 7.22 -13.39 -5.16
CA GLU A 112 6.85 -14.80 -4.96
C GLU A 112 8.08 -15.69 -4.63
N ALA A 113 9.24 -15.39 -5.21
CA ALA A 113 10.48 -16.09 -4.92
C ALA A 113 11.17 -15.65 -3.63
N THR A 114 10.94 -14.40 -3.18
CA THR A 114 11.69 -13.79 -2.06
C THR A 114 10.93 -13.89 -0.74
N LEU A 115 9.63 -13.61 -0.72
CA LEU A 115 8.86 -13.50 0.51
C LEU A 115 8.81 -14.80 1.33
N PRO A 116 8.66 -16.00 0.75
CA PRO A 116 8.71 -17.26 1.50
C PRO A 116 10.04 -17.47 2.25
N LYS A 117 11.17 -17.02 1.70
CA LYS A 117 12.50 -17.10 2.34
C LYS A 117 12.58 -16.23 3.59
N LEU A 118 11.77 -15.20 3.65
CA LEU A 118 11.63 -14.31 4.80
C LEU A 118 10.52 -14.74 5.76
N GLY A 119 9.83 -15.86 5.48
CA GLY A 119 8.68 -16.32 6.24
C GLY A 119 7.52 -15.32 6.18
N VAL A 120 7.30 -14.73 5.01
CA VAL A 120 6.18 -13.82 4.72
C VAL A 120 5.25 -14.50 3.71
N GLU A 121 4.02 -14.75 4.13
CA GLU A 121 2.98 -15.34 3.30
C GLU A 121 2.13 -14.25 2.65
N ALA A 122 1.84 -14.40 1.37
CA ALA A 122 0.94 -13.52 0.62
C ALA A 122 0.31 -14.26 -0.56
N THR A 123 -0.84 -13.77 -1.02
CA THR A 123 -1.42 -14.17 -2.31
C THR A 123 -0.89 -13.22 -3.39
N TYR A 124 -0.52 -13.77 -4.55
CA TYR A 124 0.07 -13.01 -5.66
C TYR A 124 -0.88 -12.99 -6.85
N ILE A 125 -1.12 -11.80 -7.41
CA ILE A 125 -1.97 -11.60 -8.59
C ILE A 125 -1.21 -10.78 -9.62
N THR A 126 -0.89 -11.38 -10.76
CA THR A 126 -0.28 -10.66 -11.89
C THR A 126 -1.37 -10.30 -12.89
N ALA A 127 -1.93 -9.10 -12.76
CA ALA A 127 -2.99 -8.59 -13.64
C ALA A 127 -3.12 -7.07 -13.52
N ARG A 128 -3.86 -6.46 -14.45
CA ARG A 128 -4.35 -5.09 -14.31
C ARG A 128 -5.43 -5.03 -13.24
N ALA A 129 -5.45 -3.97 -12.43
CA ALA A 129 -6.40 -3.82 -11.33
C ALA A 129 -7.85 -3.80 -11.82
N GLU A 130 -8.12 -3.12 -12.94
CA GLU A 130 -9.45 -3.05 -13.55
C GLU A 130 -9.94 -4.38 -14.15
N GLU A 131 -9.04 -5.32 -14.39
CA GLU A 131 -9.35 -6.66 -14.91
C GLU A 131 -9.52 -7.69 -13.79
N ALA A 132 -8.60 -7.69 -12.82
CA ALA A 132 -8.57 -8.64 -11.71
C ALA A 132 -9.77 -8.52 -10.76
N VAL A 133 -10.47 -7.39 -10.76
CA VAL A 133 -11.62 -7.14 -9.89
C VAL A 133 -12.83 -8.00 -10.24
N ALA A 134 -12.93 -8.56 -11.45
CA ALA A 134 -14.08 -9.33 -11.89
C ALA A 134 -14.44 -10.47 -10.91
N ASP A 135 -13.43 -11.19 -10.44
CA ASP A 135 -13.59 -12.33 -9.52
C ASP A 135 -13.31 -11.97 -8.04
N ARG A 136 -13.04 -10.69 -7.75
CA ARG A 136 -12.57 -10.25 -6.43
C ARG A 136 -13.30 -9.03 -5.88
N ARG A 137 -14.42 -8.68 -6.47
CA ARG A 137 -15.23 -7.54 -6.06
C ARG A 137 -15.73 -7.71 -4.63
N GLU A 138 -15.53 -6.65 -3.83
CA GLU A 138 -16.02 -6.57 -2.44
C GLU A 138 -15.59 -7.74 -1.54
N GLN A 139 -14.38 -8.27 -1.77
CA GLN A 139 -13.85 -9.40 -0.99
C GLN A 139 -12.87 -9.00 0.10
N TYR A 140 -12.41 -7.75 0.12
CA TYR A 140 -11.39 -7.29 1.05
C TYR A 140 -11.96 -6.32 2.08
N ASP A 141 -11.44 -6.41 3.31
CA ASP A 141 -11.73 -5.43 4.36
C ASP A 141 -11.07 -4.10 4.04
N PHE A 142 -9.85 -4.17 3.47
CA PHE A 142 -9.07 -3.01 3.10
C PHE A 142 -8.43 -3.15 1.71
N ALA A 143 -8.31 -2.03 1.01
CA ALA A 143 -7.40 -1.89 -0.12
C ALA A 143 -6.40 -0.78 0.19
N THR A 144 -5.14 -1.00 -0.13
CA THR A 144 -4.09 0.01 -0.02
C THR A 144 -3.38 0.19 -1.34
N SER A 145 -2.69 1.32 -1.49
CA SER A 145 -1.83 1.59 -2.62
C SER A 145 -0.91 2.76 -2.33
N ARG A 146 0.30 2.74 -2.91
CA ARG A 146 1.30 3.79 -2.83
C ARG A 146 1.88 4.12 -4.20
N ALA A 147 1.97 5.41 -4.55
CA ALA A 147 2.65 5.92 -5.75
C ALA A 147 2.14 5.38 -7.11
N VAL A 148 0.90 4.91 -7.20
CA VAL A 148 0.32 4.35 -8.45
C VAL A 148 -0.23 5.42 -9.37
N ALA A 149 -1.04 6.35 -8.85
CA ALA A 149 -1.74 7.38 -9.62
C ALA A 149 -2.24 8.53 -8.74
N ARG A 150 -2.80 9.57 -9.34
CA ARG A 150 -3.58 10.59 -8.61
C ARG A 150 -4.77 9.93 -7.90
N LEU A 151 -5.22 10.53 -6.80
CA LEU A 151 -6.20 9.92 -5.90
C LEU A 151 -7.51 9.53 -6.61
N ASN A 152 -8.04 10.37 -7.50
CA ASN A 152 -9.27 10.07 -8.24
C ASN A 152 -9.16 8.81 -9.12
N ILE A 153 -8.02 8.60 -9.78
CA ILE A 153 -7.73 7.37 -10.55
C ILE A 153 -7.55 6.18 -9.59
N LEU A 154 -6.79 6.39 -8.52
CA LEU A 154 -6.52 5.36 -7.52
C LEU A 154 -7.80 4.82 -6.91
N LEU A 155 -8.72 5.70 -6.52
CA LEU A 155 -10.00 5.31 -5.91
C LEU A 155 -10.84 4.44 -6.83
N GLU A 156 -10.88 4.73 -8.13
CA GLU A 156 -11.61 3.91 -9.09
C GLU A 156 -11.01 2.50 -9.25
N LEU A 157 -9.67 2.37 -9.08
CA LEU A 157 -8.97 1.10 -9.16
C LEU A 157 -9.04 0.27 -7.87
N THR A 158 -9.26 0.91 -6.73
CA THR A 158 -9.19 0.24 -5.41
C THR A 158 -10.55 0.01 -4.76
N ALA A 159 -11.48 0.99 -4.85
CA ALA A 159 -12.79 0.90 -4.19
C ALA A 159 -13.59 -0.37 -4.55
N PRO A 160 -13.59 -0.85 -5.81
CA PRO A 160 -14.37 -2.04 -6.16
C PRO A 160 -13.94 -3.33 -5.48
N TYR A 161 -12.73 -3.39 -4.92
CA TYR A 161 -12.25 -4.56 -4.16
C TYR A 161 -12.78 -4.60 -2.73
N VAL A 162 -13.16 -3.43 -2.19
CA VAL A 162 -13.46 -3.27 -0.76
C VAL A 162 -14.93 -3.51 -0.49
N MET A 163 -15.21 -4.37 0.48
CA MET A 163 -16.59 -4.62 0.93
C MET A 163 -17.22 -3.40 1.60
N VAL A 164 -18.53 -3.35 1.67
CA VAL A 164 -19.25 -2.33 2.44
C VAL A 164 -18.83 -2.41 3.91
N GLY A 165 -18.50 -1.26 4.50
CA GLY A 165 -17.95 -1.17 5.84
C GLY A 165 -16.43 -1.29 5.92
N GLY A 166 -15.76 -1.74 4.85
CA GLY A 166 -14.31 -1.70 4.71
C GLY A 166 -13.79 -0.32 4.30
N ALA A 167 -12.49 -0.17 4.03
CA ALA A 167 -11.91 1.12 3.66
C ALA A 167 -10.76 1.02 2.66
N VAL A 168 -10.61 2.07 1.85
CA VAL A 168 -9.40 2.34 1.08
C VAL A 168 -8.43 3.14 1.95
N LEU A 169 -7.19 2.66 2.06
CA LEU A 169 -6.08 3.29 2.79
C LEU A 169 -5.09 3.82 1.76
N ALA A 170 -5.32 5.05 1.29
CA ALA A 170 -4.52 5.65 0.22
C ALA A 170 -3.31 6.39 0.79
N MET A 171 -2.09 5.87 0.54
CA MET A 171 -0.85 6.55 0.91
C MET A 171 -0.52 7.64 -0.11
N LYS A 172 -0.32 8.85 0.38
CA LYS A 172 -0.05 10.04 -0.43
C LYS A 172 1.08 10.87 0.16
N GLY A 173 1.80 11.56 -0.72
CA GLY A 173 2.78 12.59 -0.33
C GLY A 173 2.15 13.97 -0.21
N ALA A 174 2.96 15.02 -0.32
CA ALA A 174 2.59 16.43 -0.10
C ALA A 174 1.35 16.91 -0.90
N ALA A 175 1.15 16.39 -2.14
CA ALA A 175 -0.01 16.75 -2.96
C ALA A 175 -1.33 16.09 -2.52
N GLY A 176 -1.32 15.21 -1.51
CA GLY A 176 -2.50 14.42 -1.13
C GLY A 176 -3.72 15.25 -0.73
N LYS A 177 -3.53 16.39 -0.05
CA LYS A 177 -4.65 17.31 0.31
C LYS A 177 -5.28 17.94 -0.92
N GLU A 178 -4.49 18.40 -1.85
CA GLU A 178 -4.95 18.96 -3.12
C GLU A 178 -5.72 17.90 -3.92
N GLU A 179 -5.13 16.73 -4.11
CA GLU A 179 -5.77 15.60 -4.79
C GLU A 179 -7.11 15.21 -4.12
N LEU A 180 -7.17 15.20 -2.77
CA LEU A 180 -8.40 14.92 -2.03
C LEU A 180 -9.48 15.96 -2.30
N SER A 181 -9.12 17.25 -2.38
CA SER A 181 -10.07 18.33 -2.66
C SER A 181 -10.73 18.18 -4.03
N GLU A 182 -10.04 17.59 -4.99
CA GLU A 182 -10.51 17.33 -6.35
C GLU A 182 -11.35 16.03 -6.46
N CYS A 183 -11.25 15.12 -5.48
CA CYS A 183 -11.88 13.80 -5.52
C CYS A 183 -13.36 13.74 -5.08
N LYS A 184 -14.03 14.85 -4.83
CA LYS A 184 -15.41 14.86 -4.32
C LYS A 184 -16.39 14.07 -5.18
N ILE A 185 -16.24 14.16 -6.50
CA ILE A 185 -17.08 13.43 -7.46
C ILE A 185 -16.77 11.92 -7.40
N ALA A 186 -15.47 11.55 -7.45
CA ALA A 186 -15.03 10.17 -7.35
C ALA A 186 -15.54 9.51 -6.06
N ILE A 187 -15.33 10.14 -4.91
CA ILE A 187 -15.77 9.67 -3.59
C ILE A 187 -17.27 9.35 -3.61
N ARG A 188 -18.09 10.31 -4.09
CA ARG A 188 -19.55 10.12 -4.16
C ARG A 188 -19.96 9.02 -5.13
N GLN A 189 -19.37 8.98 -6.34
CA GLN A 189 -19.77 8.02 -7.37
C GLN A 189 -19.35 6.58 -7.04
N LEU A 190 -18.27 6.41 -6.28
CA LEU A 190 -17.76 5.10 -5.87
C LEU A 190 -18.38 4.59 -4.55
N GLY A 191 -19.32 5.34 -3.95
CA GLY A 191 -19.96 4.97 -2.69
C GLY A 191 -19.05 5.11 -1.46
N LEU A 192 -18.01 5.93 -1.57
CA LEU A 192 -17.05 6.18 -0.49
C LEU A 192 -17.46 7.36 0.39
N LYS A 193 -16.90 7.40 1.60
CA LYS A 193 -16.97 8.55 2.53
C LYS A 193 -15.59 8.80 3.10
N LEU A 194 -15.14 10.04 3.10
CA LEU A 194 -13.90 10.41 3.81
C LEU A 194 -14.12 10.19 5.32
N GLU A 195 -13.26 9.37 5.92
CA GLU A 195 -13.29 9.07 7.35
C GLU A 195 -12.21 9.84 8.10
N ALA A 196 -10.97 9.80 7.61
CA ALA A 196 -9.85 10.48 8.24
C ALA A 196 -8.74 10.83 7.23
N VAL A 197 -7.92 11.79 7.60
CA VAL A 197 -6.62 12.08 6.98
C VAL A 197 -5.59 12.08 8.11
N HIS A 198 -4.69 11.10 8.10
CA HIS A 198 -3.59 11.03 9.05
C HIS A 198 -2.33 11.56 8.38
N GLU A 199 -1.71 12.55 8.99
CA GLU A 199 -0.48 13.16 8.50
C GLU A 199 0.71 12.70 9.34
N PHE A 200 1.77 12.32 8.66
CA PHE A 200 3.00 11.85 9.28
C PHE A 200 4.15 12.72 8.78
N PRO A 201 4.77 13.52 9.65
CA PRO A 201 5.97 14.26 9.30
C PRO A 201 7.12 13.25 9.10
N MET A 202 7.56 13.10 7.86
CA MET A 202 8.67 12.23 7.47
C MET A 202 9.78 13.08 6.87
N ASP A 203 10.83 13.34 7.64
CA ASP A 203 11.95 14.23 7.27
C ASP A 203 11.47 15.59 6.73
N CYS A 204 11.76 15.92 5.48
CA CYS A 204 11.37 17.18 4.83
C CYS A 204 10.07 17.08 4.03
N THR A 205 9.36 15.95 4.08
CA THR A 205 8.13 15.70 3.30
C THR A 205 6.98 15.28 4.19
N ASN A 206 5.79 15.82 3.93
CA ASN A 206 4.58 15.36 4.59
C ASN A 206 4.03 14.15 3.85
N HIS A 207 4.02 13.01 4.51
CA HIS A 207 3.30 11.82 4.07
C HIS A 207 1.95 11.75 4.77
N MET A 208 0.98 11.18 4.10
CA MET A 208 -0.37 11.02 4.68
C MET A 208 -1.01 9.72 4.25
N VAL A 209 -1.90 9.22 5.10
CA VAL A 209 -2.83 8.14 4.77
C VAL A 209 -4.24 8.72 4.79
N ILE A 210 -4.91 8.67 3.64
CA ILE A 210 -6.30 9.08 3.48
C ILE A 210 -7.16 7.83 3.63
N VAL A 211 -8.02 7.83 4.65
CA VAL A 211 -8.95 6.73 4.93
C VAL A 211 -10.31 7.05 4.35
N LEU A 212 -10.73 6.23 3.38
CA LEU A 212 -12.05 6.37 2.75
C LEU A 212 -12.88 5.11 2.98
N ARG A 213 -13.92 5.23 3.81
CA ARG A 213 -14.84 4.13 4.17
C ARG A 213 -15.80 3.84 3.02
N THR A 214 -15.99 2.56 2.67
CA THR A 214 -17.00 2.11 1.73
C THR A 214 -18.37 2.13 2.40
N GLY A 215 -19.20 3.13 2.04
CA GLY A 215 -20.54 3.30 2.63
C GLY A 215 -21.67 2.62 1.86
N ALA A 216 -21.41 2.24 0.61
CA ALA A 216 -22.33 1.52 -0.28
C ALA A 216 -21.54 0.69 -1.29
N PRO A 217 -22.14 -0.37 -1.89
CA PRO A 217 -21.49 -1.13 -2.94
C PRO A 217 -21.00 -0.23 -4.07
N THR A 218 -19.78 -0.45 -4.55
CA THR A 218 -19.27 0.29 -5.70
C THR A 218 -20.09 -0.09 -6.94
N PRO A 219 -20.68 0.87 -7.68
CA PRO A 219 -21.52 0.57 -8.84
C PRO A 219 -20.81 -0.33 -9.86
N ALA A 220 -21.53 -1.29 -10.43
CA ALA A 220 -20.98 -2.31 -11.34
C ALA A 220 -20.29 -1.76 -12.59
N LYS A 221 -20.59 -0.51 -12.99
CA LYS A 221 -19.92 0.19 -14.10
C LYS A 221 -18.46 0.55 -13.81
N PHE A 222 -18.01 0.46 -12.55
CA PHE A 222 -16.65 0.72 -12.10
C PHE A 222 -15.95 -0.59 -11.69
N PRO A 223 -14.64 -0.70 -11.89
CA PRO A 223 -13.80 0.28 -12.59
C PRO A 223 -14.06 0.25 -14.09
N ARG A 224 -13.86 1.40 -14.73
CA ARG A 224 -13.82 1.50 -16.19
C ARG A 224 -12.49 0.93 -16.72
N ARG A 225 -12.37 0.71 -18.02
CA ARG A 225 -11.09 0.37 -18.65
C ARG A 225 -10.06 1.47 -18.37
N TYR A 226 -8.82 1.11 -18.05
CA TYR A 226 -7.78 2.04 -17.62
C TYR A 226 -7.57 3.23 -18.59
N ALA A 227 -7.61 2.99 -19.90
CA ALA A 227 -7.51 4.06 -20.89
C ALA A 227 -8.59 5.14 -20.71
N LYS A 228 -9.83 4.74 -20.36
CA LYS A 228 -10.95 5.66 -20.08
C LYS A 228 -10.77 6.37 -18.74
N ILE A 229 -10.29 5.66 -17.73
CA ILE A 229 -9.99 6.26 -16.42
C ILE A 229 -8.95 7.37 -16.58
N LYS A 230 -7.86 7.09 -17.31
CA LYS A 230 -6.76 8.03 -17.55
C LYS A 230 -7.17 9.23 -18.40
N ALA A 231 -7.99 9.02 -19.44
CA ALA A 231 -8.43 10.08 -20.33
C ALA A 231 -9.46 11.03 -19.70
N SER A 232 -10.28 10.53 -18.79
CA SER A 232 -11.35 11.27 -18.10
C SER A 232 -11.50 10.75 -16.68
N PRO A 233 -10.60 11.10 -15.75
CA PRO A 233 -10.71 10.74 -14.32
C PRO A 233 -12.02 11.26 -13.72
N LEU A 234 -12.50 10.60 -12.66
CA LEU A 234 -13.72 11.01 -11.93
C LEU A 234 -13.51 12.32 -11.18
#